data_51c38dc5398cbcd4689251450bd0824b
#
_entry.id   51c38dc5398cbcd4689251450bd0824b
#
_cell.length_a   1.000
_cell.length_b   1.000
_cell.length_c   1.000
_cell.angle_alpha   90.00
_cell.angle_beta   90.00
_cell.angle_gamma   90.00
#
_symmetry.space_group_name_H-M   'P 1'
#
loop_
_entity.id
_entity.type
_entity.pdbx_description
1 polymer ?
#
loop_
_entity_poly.entity_id
_entity_poly.type
_entity_poly.pdbx_seq_one_letter_code
_entity_poly.pdbx_strand_id
1 'polypeptide(L)'
;MNNTLPMYNKLNEVLDAVKENSVVIVRAETGSGKSTQIPQALYYAGYEVIVTQPRRVAAMTVASRVAVEMGVRLGDLVGYRTGFEREDSKKTKILFCTDGLELARELASNETEKKRVICIDEIHEWNMNMEALVAWCKHAISTGSNIKLVIMSATIDTTNLQRYFFDCPVIDVPGTLYPVTMNEISKSELENKLKEVVKLGKNILVFLPGKSEIVSFIEEFSELNANLIPFYGELSLEEQEKAFDHYPVSKIIVATNIAQTSITIPDVDVVFDFGLEKRIEIFNGIQGLYLHNISQADCLQRKGRAGRVKSGEYYL
;
A
#
# COMPACT_ATOMS: atom_id res chain seq x y z
N MET A 1 -17.59 -10.95 10.73
CA MET A 1 -16.43 -10.15 10.31
C MET A 1 -16.02 -9.30 11.50
N ASN A 2 -14.75 -9.35 11.92
CA ASN A 2 -14.30 -8.54 13.07
C ASN A 2 -14.26 -7.06 12.65
N ASN A 3 -15.22 -6.27 13.12
CA ASN A 3 -15.31 -4.81 12.93
C ASN A 3 -14.25 -4.06 13.75
N THR A 4 -12.99 -4.47 13.67
CA THR A 4 -11.90 -3.90 14.49
C THR A 4 -11.09 -2.84 13.77
N LEU A 5 -11.24 -2.70 12.44
CA LEU A 5 -10.49 -1.70 11.68
C LEU A 5 -11.03 -0.29 11.95
N PRO A 6 -10.17 0.71 12.19
CA PRO A 6 -10.59 2.10 12.45
C PRO A 6 -11.50 2.69 11.38
N MET A 7 -11.31 2.27 10.12
CA MET A 7 -12.11 2.74 8.99
C MET A 7 -13.60 2.47 9.14
N TYR A 8 -14.02 1.37 9.78
CA TYR A 8 -15.46 1.06 9.95
C TYR A 8 -16.23 2.18 10.67
N ASN A 9 -15.58 2.87 11.61
CA ASN A 9 -16.21 3.98 12.36
C ASN A 9 -16.42 5.23 11.49
N LYS A 10 -15.79 5.33 10.33
CA LYS A 10 -15.81 6.50 9.45
C LYS A 10 -16.42 6.24 8.07
N LEU A 11 -16.80 4.99 7.74
CA LEU A 11 -17.33 4.65 6.42
C LEU A 11 -18.58 5.45 6.06
N ASN A 12 -19.52 5.64 7.00
CA ASN A 12 -20.71 6.42 6.75
C ASN A 12 -20.38 7.88 6.44
N GLU A 13 -19.46 8.49 7.19
CA GLU A 13 -18.99 9.86 6.95
C GLU A 13 -18.34 9.99 5.57
N VAL A 14 -17.55 8.98 5.15
CA VAL A 14 -16.95 8.94 3.80
C VAL A 14 -18.03 8.84 2.73
N LEU A 15 -19.02 7.95 2.90
CA LEU A 15 -20.11 7.77 1.94
C LEU A 15 -20.98 9.03 1.80
N ASP A 16 -21.32 9.67 2.90
CA ASP A 16 -22.09 10.92 2.90
C ASP A 16 -21.29 12.04 2.21
N ALA A 17 -20.02 12.18 2.54
CA ALA A 17 -19.15 13.16 1.89
C ALA A 17 -19.03 12.92 0.37
N VAL A 18 -18.85 11.67 -0.07
CA VAL A 18 -18.79 11.31 -1.51
C VAL A 18 -20.13 11.56 -2.20
N LYS A 19 -21.26 11.35 -1.53
CA LYS A 19 -22.56 11.65 -2.08
C LYS A 19 -22.74 13.14 -2.39
N GLU A 20 -22.31 14.00 -1.47
CA GLU A 20 -22.52 15.44 -1.52
C GLU A 20 -21.43 16.17 -2.35
N ASN A 21 -20.21 15.64 -2.39
CA ASN A 21 -19.07 16.30 -3.02
C ASN A 21 -18.53 15.51 -4.21
N SER A 22 -17.91 16.20 -5.15
CA SER A 22 -17.20 15.57 -6.28
C SER A 22 -15.82 15.06 -5.89
N VAL A 23 -15.20 15.65 -4.87
CA VAL A 23 -13.87 15.26 -4.37
C VAL A 23 -13.92 15.12 -2.85
N VAL A 24 -13.32 14.06 -2.32
CA VAL A 24 -13.16 13.80 -0.90
C VAL A 24 -11.74 13.32 -0.64
N ILE A 25 -11.10 13.86 0.38
CA ILE A 25 -9.79 13.38 0.84
C ILE A 25 -9.99 12.56 2.11
N VAL A 26 -9.43 11.35 2.14
CA VAL A 26 -9.43 10.49 3.33
C VAL A 26 -8.00 10.32 3.82
N ARG A 27 -7.73 10.85 5.00
CA ARG A 27 -6.45 10.72 5.68
C ARG A 27 -6.57 9.63 6.73
N ALA A 28 -5.87 8.52 6.51
CA ALA A 28 -5.98 7.34 7.36
C ALA A 28 -4.64 6.61 7.39
N GLU A 29 -4.16 6.29 8.57
CA GLU A 29 -2.90 5.55 8.74
C GLU A 29 -2.91 4.20 7.99
N THR A 30 -1.72 3.71 7.66
CA THR A 30 -1.58 2.41 7.03
C THR A 30 -2.10 1.31 7.98
N GLY A 31 -2.89 0.39 7.44
CA GLY A 31 -3.54 -0.66 8.25
C GLY A 31 -4.90 -0.26 8.82
N SER A 32 -5.37 0.97 8.65
CA SER A 32 -6.71 1.41 9.04
C SER A 32 -7.84 0.72 8.28
N GLY A 33 -7.53 0.09 7.14
CA GLY A 33 -8.52 -0.51 6.23
C GLY A 33 -8.98 0.40 5.09
N LYS A 34 -8.34 1.58 4.88
CA LYS A 34 -8.74 2.52 3.82
C LYS A 34 -8.83 1.86 2.44
N SER A 35 -7.76 1.18 2.03
CA SER A 35 -7.62 0.58 0.70
C SER A 35 -8.56 -0.60 0.44
N THR A 36 -9.04 -1.26 1.49
CA THR A 36 -9.96 -2.39 1.38
C THR A 36 -11.41 -2.01 1.64
N GLN A 37 -11.71 -1.25 2.67
CA GLN A 37 -13.09 -1.00 3.12
C GLN A 37 -13.80 0.11 2.33
N ILE A 38 -13.07 1.18 1.94
CA ILE A 38 -13.67 2.28 1.16
C ILE A 38 -14.20 1.79 -0.18
N PRO A 39 -13.43 1.02 -1.00
CA PRO A 39 -13.95 0.52 -2.27
C PRO A 39 -15.18 -0.37 -2.13
N GLN A 40 -15.22 -1.24 -1.12
CA GLN A 40 -16.37 -2.09 -0.83
C GLN A 40 -17.60 -1.25 -0.47
N ALA A 41 -17.45 -0.27 0.42
CA ALA A 41 -18.54 0.60 0.85
C ALA A 41 -19.10 1.43 -0.32
N LEU A 42 -18.24 1.97 -1.17
CA LEU A 42 -18.64 2.71 -2.37
C LEU A 42 -19.40 1.82 -3.37
N TYR A 43 -18.95 0.59 -3.56
CA TYR A 43 -19.67 -0.38 -4.39
C TYR A 43 -21.08 -0.66 -3.83
N TYR A 44 -21.22 -0.93 -2.53
CA TYR A 44 -22.52 -1.14 -1.91
C TYR A 44 -23.41 0.11 -1.95
N ALA A 45 -22.82 1.30 -2.05
CA ALA A 45 -23.56 2.56 -2.29
C ALA A 45 -23.95 2.76 -3.78
N GLY A 46 -23.66 1.80 -4.66
CA GLY A 46 -24.10 1.78 -6.07
C GLY A 46 -23.16 2.46 -7.06
N TYR A 47 -21.87 2.64 -6.71
CA TYR A 47 -20.85 3.16 -7.61
C TYR A 47 -20.09 2.04 -8.32
N GLU A 48 -19.63 2.29 -9.53
CA GLU A 48 -18.47 1.59 -10.10
C GLU A 48 -17.21 2.21 -9.51
N VAL A 49 -16.30 1.38 -9.01
CA VAL A 49 -15.13 1.84 -8.26
C VAL A 49 -13.85 1.45 -8.98
N ILE A 50 -13.00 2.43 -9.20
CA ILE A 50 -11.65 2.24 -9.73
C ILE A 50 -10.69 2.68 -8.65
N VAL A 51 -9.76 1.81 -8.26
CA VAL A 51 -8.76 2.11 -7.24
C VAL A 51 -7.39 2.07 -7.88
N THR A 52 -6.71 3.21 -7.91
CA THR A 52 -5.34 3.24 -8.42
C THR A 52 -4.33 3.04 -7.31
N GLN A 53 -3.26 2.34 -7.66
CA GLN A 53 -2.15 2.01 -6.78
C GLN A 53 -0.84 2.40 -7.47
N PRO A 54 0.15 2.95 -6.75
CA PRO A 54 1.44 3.31 -7.34
C PRO A 54 2.24 2.09 -7.79
N ARG A 55 1.95 0.91 -7.23
CA ARG A 55 2.70 -0.33 -7.47
C ARG A 55 1.79 -1.44 -7.96
N ARG A 56 2.26 -2.20 -8.97
CA ARG A 56 1.53 -3.35 -9.54
C ARG A 56 1.13 -4.37 -8.47
N VAL A 57 2.10 -4.76 -7.65
CA VAL A 57 1.89 -5.75 -6.59
C VAL A 57 0.81 -5.30 -5.60
N ALA A 58 0.79 -4.02 -5.25
CA ALA A 58 -0.25 -3.48 -4.38
C ALA A 58 -1.63 -3.62 -5.02
N ALA A 59 -1.79 -3.26 -6.30
CA ALA A 59 -3.06 -3.41 -7.00
C ALA A 59 -3.56 -4.87 -6.98
N MET A 60 -2.67 -5.83 -7.24
CA MET A 60 -2.99 -7.26 -7.25
C MET A 60 -3.35 -7.79 -5.86
N THR A 61 -2.50 -7.51 -4.87
CA THR A 61 -2.66 -8.03 -3.50
C THR A 61 -3.90 -7.44 -2.82
N VAL A 62 -4.16 -6.13 -2.99
CA VAL A 62 -5.34 -5.50 -2.39
C VAL A 62 -6.61 -5.99 -3.08
N ALA A 63 -6.61 -6.18 -4.42
CA ALA A 63 -7.73 -6.77 -5.13
C ALA A 63 -8.06 -8.18 -4.64
N SER A 64 -7.05 -9.06 -4.52
CA SER A 64 -7.20 -10.41 -3.96
C SER A 64 -7.79 -10.36 -2.56
N ARG A 65 -7.28 -9.48 -1.71
CA ARG A 65 -7.78 -9.31 -0.33
C ARG A 65 -9.24 -8.88 -0.30
N VAL A 66 -9.62 -7.90 -1.11
CA VAL A 66 -11.00 -7.41 -1.21
C VAL A 66 -11.93 -8.50 -1.74
N ALA A 67 -11.50 -9.28 -2.75
CA ALA A 67 -12.28 -10.41 -3.27
C ALA A 67 -12.56 -11.46 -2.18
N VAL A 68 -11.54 -11.81 -1.38
CA VAL A 68 -11.70 -12.75 -0.25
C VAL A 68 -12.63 -12.17 0.82
N GLU A 69 -12.50 -10.89 1.19
CA GLU A 69 -13.36 -10.24 2.19
C GLU A 69 -14.83 -10.17 1.73
N MET A 70 -15.07 -9.97 0.44
CA MET A 70 -16.41 -9.94 -0.15
C MET A 70 -16.97 -11.35 -0.45
N GLY A 71 -16.15 -12.41 -0.29
CA GLY A 71 -16.56 -13.78 -0.61
C GLY A 71 -16.80 -14.02 -2.09
N VAL A 72 -16.08 -13.32 -2.97
CA VAL A 72 -16.21 -13.44 -4.43
C VAL A 72 -14.91 -13.93 -5.05
N ARG A 73 -15.03 -14.53 -6.24
CA ARG A 73 -13.87 -14.92 -7.02
C ARG A 73 -13.20 -13.66 -7.60
N LEU A 74 -11.87 -13.59 -7.51
CA LEU A 74 -11.09 -12.58 -8.22
C LEU A 74 -11.33 -12.69 -9.74
N GLY A 75 -11.46 -11.55 -10.42
CA GLY A 75 -11.83 -11.49 -11.84
C GLY A 75 -13.34 -11.36 -12.11
N ASP A 76 -14.20 -11.67 -11.13
CA ASP A 76 -15.65 -11.44 -11.24
C ASP A 76 -16.00 -10.00 -10.80
N LEU A 77 -16.58 -9.82 -9.62
CA LEU A 77 -16.99 -8.52 -9.11
C LEU A 77 -15.80 -7.61 -8.78
N VAL A 78 -14.75 -8.19 -8.21
CA VAL A 78 -13.50 -7.54 -7.89
C VAL A 78 -12.43 -8.05 -8.84
N GLY A 79 -11.66 -7.14 -9.42
CA GLY A 79 -10.59 -7.52 -10.32
C GLY A 79 -9.42 -6.55 -10.24
N TYR A 80 -8.34 -6.92 -10.92
CA TYR A 80 -7.20 -6.03 -11.09
C TYR A 80 -6.73 -5.98 -12.55
N ARG A 81 -6.05 -4.88 -12.88
CA ARG A 81 -5.39 -4.70 -14.16
C ARG A 81 -4.10 -3.91 -14.01
N THR A 82 -3.02 -4.47 -14.52
CA THR A 82 -1.71 -3.84 -14.60
C THR A 82 -1.24 -3.80 -16.05
N GLY A 83 -0.09 -3.20 -16.32
CA GLY A 83 0.45 -3.17 -17.69
C GLY A 83 0.85 -4.55 -18.26
N PHE A 84 0.97 -5.57 -17.41
CA PHE A 84 1.45 -6.92 -17.82
C PHE A 84 0.44 -8.02 -17.53
N GLU A 85 -0.39 -7.85 -16.51
CA GLU A 85 -1.31 -8.87 -16.02
C GLU A 85 -2.67 -8.28 -15.73
N ARG A 86 -3.69 -9.09 -15.91
CA ARG A 86 -5.06 -8.71 -15.60
C ARG A 86 -5.86 -9.91 -15.13
N GLU A 87 -6.71 -9.68 -14.16
CA GLU A 87 -7.74 -10.60 -13.70
C GLU A 87 -9.01 -9.78 -13.49
N ASP A 88 -9.69 -9.46 -14.60
CA ASP A 88 -10.94 -8.69 -14.63
C ASP A 88 -11.86 -9.15 -15.76
N SER A 89 -13.14 -8.86 -15.64
CA SER A 89 -14.16 -9.22 -16.64
C SER A 89 -15.17 -8.08 -16.83
N LYS A 90 -16.16 -8.28 -17.70
CA LYS A 90 -17.30 -7.33 -17.87
C LYS A 90 -18.17 -7.21 -16.60
N LYS A 91 -18.05 -8.14 -15.65
CA LYS A 91 -18.78 -8.12 -14.38
C LYS A 91 -18.06 -7.31 -13.30
N THR A 92 -16.79 -6.97 -13.52
CA THR A 92 -15.98 -6.26 -12.54
C THR A 92 -16.56 -4.87 -12.27
N LYS A 93 -16.79 -4.58 -10.99
CA LYS A 93 -17.33 -3.32 -10.48
C LYS A 93 -16.37 -2.60 -9.53
N ILE A 94 -15.42 -3.35 -8.96
CA ILE A 94 -14.30 -2.81 -8.20
C ILE A 94 -13.04 -3.23 -8.95
N LEU A 95 -12.38 -2.28 -9.61
CA LEU A 95 -11.18 -2.52 -10.38
C LEU A 95 -9.97 -1.87 -9.69
N PHE A 96 -8.98 -2.66 -9.36
CA PHE A 96 -7.68 -2.18 -8.90
C PHE A 96 -6.72 -2.10 -10.08
N CYS A 97 -6.01 -0.99 -10.24
CA CYS A 97 -5.07 -0.81 -11.35
C CYS A 97 -3.91 0.11 -10.96
N THR A 98 -2.92 0.24 -11.83
CA THR A 98 -1.85 1.22 -11.64
C THR A 98 -2.26 2.60 -12.16
N ASP A 99 -1.71 3.67 -11.57
CA ASP A 99 -2.02 5.07 -11.93
C ASP A 99 -1.86 5.32 -13.44
N GLY A 100 -0.75 4.87 -14.02
CA GLY A 100 -0.48 5.07 -15.45
C GLY A 100 -1.45 4.32 -16.36
N LEU A 101 -1.94 3.16 -15.94
CA LEU A 101 -2.95 2.43 -16.73
C LEU A 101 -4.29 3.16 -16.69
N GLU A 102 -4.72 3.64 -15.52
CA GLU A 102 -5.98 4.37 -15.43
C GLU A 102 -5.90 5.69 -16.18
N LEU A 103 -4.80 6.43 -16.05
CA LEU A 103 -4.59 7.63 -16.84
C LEU A 103 -4.73 7.38 -18.36
N ALA A 104 -4.09 6.31 -18.85
CA ALA A 104 -4.17 5.95 -20.27
C ALA A 104 -5.60 5.58 -20.69
N ARG A 105 -6.36 4.89 -19.83
CA ARG A 105 -7.78 4.55 -20.07
C ARG A 105 -8.64 5.80 -20.12
N GLU A 106 -8.46 6.73 -19.19
CA GLU A 106 -9.22 7.97 -19.14
C GLU A 106 -8.94 8.88 -20.34
N LEU A 107 -7.70 8.97 -20.76
CA LEU A 107 -7.32 9.74 -21.97
C LEU A 107 -7.85 9.10 -23.27
N ALA A 108 -8.03 7.78 -23.30
CA ALA A 108 -8.54 7.06 -24.45
C ALA A 108 -10.08 6.96 -24.48
N SER A 109 -10.76 7.17 -23.35
CA SER A 109 -12.20 7.00 -23.23
C SER A 109 -12.94 8.32 -23.41
N ASN A 110 -14.06 8.27 -24.14
CA ASN A 110 -15.04 9.36 -24.19
C ASN A 110 -16.20 9.11 -23.19
N GLU A 111 -16.03 8.22 -22.22
CA GLU A 111 -17.08 7.81 -21.28
C GLU A 111 -17.20 8.79 -20.10
N THR A 112 -17.75 9.97 -20.34
CA THR A 112 -18.00 10.98 -19.29
C THR A 112 -19.31 10.77 -18.51
N GLU A 113 -20.17 9.86 -18.98
CA GLU A 113 -21.55 9.72 -18.45
C GLU A 113 -21.71 8.70 -17.31
N LYS A 114 -20.74 7.81 -17.10
CA LYS A 114 -20.85 6.78 -16.06
C LYS A 114 -20.66 7.34 -14.66
N LYS A 115 -21.58 7.00 -13.77
CA LYS A 115 -21.46 7.28 -12.33
C LYS A 115 -20.40 6.36 -11.72
N ARG A 116 -19.17 6.83 -11.62
CA ARG A 116 -18.04 6.09 -11.09
C ARG A 116 -17.24 6.90 -10.09
N VAL A 117 -16.56 6.21 -9.21
CA VAL A 117 -15.62 6.80 -8.24
C VAL A 117 -14.21 6.33 -8.57
N ILE A 118 -13.30 7.26 -8.76
CA ILE A 118 -11.87 6.99 -8.86
C ILE A 118 -11.26 7.21 -7.47
N CYS A 119 -10.67 6.18 -6.91
CA CYS A 119 -9.94 6.23 -5.65
C CYS A 119 -8.45 6.24 -5.96
N ILE A 120 -7.76 7.35 -5.71
CA ILE A 120 -6.30 7.43 -5.83
C ILE A 120 -5.71 7.09 -4.46
N ASP A 121 -5.12 5.90 -4.35
CA ASP A 121 -4.55 5.43 -3.09
C ASP A 121 -3.06 5.76 -2.99
N GLU A 122 -2.57 5.89 -1.75
CA GLU A 122 -1.18 6.20 -1.41
C GLU A 122 -0.65 7.47 -2.12
N ILE A 123 -1.49 8.54 -2.17
CA ILE A 123 -1.16 9.80 -2.88
C ILE A 123 0.18 10.41 -2.46
N HIS A 124 0.70 10.08 -1.27
CA HIS A 124 2.00 10.54 -0.78
C HIS A 124 3.20 9.90 -1.54
N GLU A 125 2.98 8.81 -2.28
CA GLU A 125 4.00 8.23 -3.18
C GLU A 125 4.02 8.92 -4.55
N TRP A 126 3.85 10.24 -4.60
CA TRP A 126 3.77 11.03 -5.81
C TRP A 126 4.65 10.51 -6.96
N ASN A 127 4.03 10.32 -8.11
CA ASN A 127 4.71 10.00 -9.35
C ASN A 127 4.05 10.76 -10.52
N MET A 128 4.73 10.84 -11.64
CA MET A 128 4.25 11.59 -12.81
C MET A 128 2.86 11.14 -13.31
N ASN A 129 2.58 9.84 -13.31
CA ASN A 129 1.28 9.33 -13.76
C ASN A 129 0.17 9.69 -12.78
N MET A 130 0.44 9.59 -11.49
CA MET A 130 -0.49 9.98 -10.43
C MET A 130 -0.80 11.49 -10.49
N GLU A 131 0.23 12.33 -10.65
CA GLU A 131 0.06 13.77 -10.79
C GLU A 131 -0.79 14.13 -12.02
N ALA A 132 -0.51 13.50 -13.16
CA ALA A 132 -1.29 13.68 -14.38
C ALA A 132 -2.74 13.20 -14.23
N LEU A 133 -2.97 12.07 -13.53
CA LEU A 133 -4.31 11.55 -13.24
C LEU A 133 -5.09 12.51 -12.33
N VAL A 134 -4.45 13.05 -11.29
CA VAL A 134 -5.04 14.07 -10.39
C VAL A 134 -5.46 15.31 -11.19
N ALA A 135 -4.59 15.79 -12.08
CA ALA A 135 -4.89 16.94 -12.95
C ALA A 135 -6.04 16.64 -13.92
N TRP A 136 -6.04 15.44 -14.52
CA TRP A 136 -7.12 14.98 -15.39
C TRP A 136 -8.47 14.92 -14.64
N CYS A 137 -8.50 14.32 -13.45
CA CYS A 137 -9.71 14.25 -12.62
C CYS A 137 -10.25 15.66 -12.31
N LYS A 138 -9.38 16.61 -11.95
CA LYS A 138 -9.80 17.99 -11.73
C LYS A 138 -10.43 18.62 -12.99
N HIS A 139 -9.79 18.44 -14.13
CA HIS A 139 -10.31 18.93 -15.39
C HIS A 139 -11.68 18.33 -15.70
N ALA A 140 -11.81 17.00 -15.63
CA ALA A 140 -13.07 16.30 -15.89
C ALA A 140 -14.21 16.77 -14.97
N ILE A 141 -13.95 16.91 -13.67
CA ILE A 141 -14.93 17.44 -12.70
C ILE A 141 -15.32 18.88 -13.03
N SER A 142 -14.35 19.73 -13.36
CA SER A 142 -14.59 21.14 -13.69
C SER A 142 -15.38 21.33 -15.00
N THR A 143 -15.32 20.36 -15.90
CA THR A 143 -16.07 20.34 -17.17
C THR A 143 -17.40 19.61 -17.08
N GLY A 144 -17.84 19.22 -15.89
CA GLY A 144 -19.17 18.67 -15.64
C GLY A 144 -19.28 17.14 -15.77
N SER A 145 -18.17 16.41 -15.73
CA SER A 145 -18.20 14.95 -15.68
C SER A 145 -18.87 14.44 -14.39
N ASN A 146 -19.57 13.30 -14.49
CA ASN A 146 -20.22 12.63 -13.36
C ASN A 146 -19.25 11.78 -12.52
N ILE A 147 -17.93 11.90 -12.72
CA ILE A 147 -16.95 11.20 -11.90
C ILE A 147 -16.87 11.80 -10.51
N LYS A 148 -16.56 10.97 -9.53
CA LYS A 148 -16.18 11.39 -8.19
C LYS A 148 -14.77 10.92 -7.89
N LEU A 149 -14.06 11.68 -7.09
CA LEU A 149 -12.66 11.43 -6.73
C LEU A 149 -12.54 11.23 -5.22
N VAL A 150 -11.96 10.13 -4.80
CA VAL A 150 -11.55 9.89 -3.42
C VAL A 150 -10.02 9.79 -3.38
N ILE A 151 -9.38 10.71 -2.68
CA ILE A 151 -7.93 10.71 -2.50
C ILE A 151 -7.62 10.10 -1.14
N MET A 152 -6.79 9.06 -1.12
CA MET A 152 -6.45 8.35 0.12
C MET A 152 -4.96 8.49 0.43
N SER A 153 -4.64 8.79 1.68
CA SER A 153 -3.26 8.96 2.14
C SER A 153 -3.07 8.51 3.58
N ALA A 154 -1.85 8.10 3.91
CA ALA A 154 -1.45 7.82 5.29
C ALA A 154 -0.90 9.06 6.03
N THR A 155 -0.17 9.94 5.35
CA THR A 155 0.73 10.91 6.02
C THR A 155 0.82 12.28 5.36
N ILE A 156 -0.12 12.68 4.51
CA ILE A 156 0.07 13.90 3.73
C ILE A 156 -0.48 15.15 4.44
N ASP A 157 0.24 16.27 4.29
CA ASP A 157 -0.36 17.59 4.44
C ASP A 157 -1.37 17.80 3.29
N THR A 158 -2.65 17.75 3.64
CA THR A 158 -3.74 17.86 2.67
C THR A 158 -4.05 19.29 2.24
N THR A 159 -3.44 20.30 2.87
CA THR A 159 -3.77 21.71 2.67
C THR A 159 -3.69 22.15 1.19
N ASN A 160 -2.61 21.76 0.51
CA ASN A 160 -2.44 22.09 -0.90
C ASN A 160 -3.44 21.35 -1.79
N LEU A 161 -3.72 20.07 -1.51
CA LEU A 161 -4.72 19.30 -2.25
C LEU A 161 -6.14 19.81 -2.02
N GLN A 162 -6.50 20.22 -0.79
CA GLN A 162 -7.78 20.84 -0.52
C GLN A 162 -7.99 22.10 -1.35
N ARG A 163 -7.02 23.03 -1.33
CA ARG A 163 -7.06 24.26 -2.14
C ARG A 163 -7.12 23.94 -3.63
N TYR A 164 -6.36 22.96 -4.08
CA TYR A 164 -6.38 22.53 -5.48
C TYR A 164 -7.76 22.03 -5.90
N PHE A 165 -8.50 21.36 -5.02
CA PHE A 165 -9.85 20.85 -5.26
C PHE A 165 -10.96 21.67 -4.58
N PHE A 166 -10.85 23.00 -4.59
CA PHE A 166 -11.92 23.91 -4.16
C PHE A 166 -12.37 23.71 -2.71
N ASP A 167 -11.41 23.53 -1.81
CA ASP A 167 -11.63 23.29 -0.38
C ASP A 167 -12.51 22.05 -0.08
N CYS A 168 -12.26 20.98 -0.82
CA CYS A 168 -12.95 19.70 -0.64
C CYS A 168 -12.84 19.17 0.81
N PRO A 169 -13.82 18.38 1.29
CA PRO A 169 -13.79 17.81 2.64
C PRO A 169 -12.62 16.86 2.84
N VAL A 170 -12.04 16.89 4.04
CA VAL A 170 -11.03 15.95 4.52
C VAL A 170 -11.62 15.18 5.68
N ILE A 171 -11.53 13.85 5.60
CA ILE A 171 -11.97 12.95 6.66
C ILE A 171 -10.74 12.31 7.28
N ASP A 172 -10.55 12.55 8.56
CA ASP A 172 -9.50 11.95 9.36
C ASP A 172 -9.97 10.66 10.02
N VAL A 173 -9.25 9.59 9.77
CA VAL A 173 -9.48 8.29 10.39
C VAL A 173 -8.34 8.04 11.37
N PRO A 174 -8.59 8.16 12.66
CA PRO A 174 -7.57 7.93 13.67
C PRO A 174 -7.07 6.48 13.56
N GLY A 175 -5.76 6.30 13.46
CA GLY A 175 -5.13 4.99 13.51
C GLY A 175 -5.04 4.46 14.94
N THR A 176 -5.07 3.15 15.10
CA THR A 176 -4.66 2.47 16.34
C THR A 176 -3.27 1.91 16.12
N LEU A 177 -2.25 2.76 16.21
CA LEU A 177 -0.88 2.29 16.24
C LEU A 177 -0.51 1.91 17.68
N TYR A 178 -0.01 0.72 17.84
CA TYR A 178 0.62 0.31 19.09
C TYR A 178 2.02 0.93 19.21
N PRO A 179 2.51 1.19 20.42
CA PRO A 179 3.85 1.72 20.63
C PRO A 179 4.92 0.83 19.99
N VAL A 180 5.84 1.47 19.27
CA VAL A 180 7.02 0.81 18.70
C VAL A 180 8.26 1.45 19.30
N THR A 181 9.03 0.65 20.04
CA THR A 181 10.31 1.08 20.60
C THR A 181 11.34 1.17 19.47
N MET A 182 12.02 2.30 19.39
CA MET A 182 13.08 2.52 18.40
C MET A 182 14.44 2.34 19.06
N ASN A 183 15.30 1.52 18.45
CA ASN A 183 16.63 1.20 18.91
C ASN A 183 17.62 1.37 17.78
N GLU A 184 18.83 1.78 18.09
CA GLU A 184 19.97 1.73 17.17
C GLU A 184 20.74 0.43 17.41
N ILE A 185 21.22 -0.19 16.33
CA ILE A 185 21.96 -1.45 16.41
C ILE A 185 23.16 -1.41 15.44
N SER A 186 24.31 -1.84 15.93
CA SER A 186 25.46 -2.01 15.05
C SER A 186 25.35 -3.31 14.23
N LYS A 187 26.01 -3.32 13.06
CA LYS A 187 26.06 -4.55 12.23
C LYS A 187 26.62 -5.76 12.98
N SER A 188 27.55 -5.56 13.91
CA SER A 188 28.15 -6.63 14.72
C SER A 188 27.18 -7.22 15.75
N GLU A 189 26.16 -6.49 16.16
CA GLU A 189 25.13 -6.93 17.11
C GLU A 189 23.92 -7.57 16.44
N LEU A 190 23.72 -7.28 15.14
CA LEU A 190 22.57 -7.72 14.37
C LEU A 190 22.33 -9.22 14.46
N GLU A 191 23.36 -10.04 14.23
CA GLU A 191 23.24 -11.49 14.24
C GLU A 191 22.77 -12.02 15.60
N ASN A 192 23.36 -11.50 16.68
CA ASN A 192 22.97 -11.90 18.03
C ASN A 192 21.54 -11.50 18.34
N LYS A 193 21.14 -10.30 17.92
CA LYS A 193 19.77 -9.80 18.12
C LYS A 193 18.75 -10.58 17.30
N LEU A 194 19.05 -10.92 16.05
CA LEU A 194 18.21 -11.79 15.23
C LEU A 194 18.01 -13.17 15.90
N LYS A 195 19.10 -13.80 16.38
CA LYS A 195 19.03 -15.08 17.11
C LYS A 195 18.18 -14.98 18.37
N GLU A 196 18.31 -13.90 19.12
CA GLU A 196 17.49 -13.64 20.32
C GLU A 196 16.00 -13.54 19.96
N VAL A 197 15.66 -12.73 18.96
CA VAL A 197 14.27 -12.47 18.53
C VAL A 197 13.62 -13.75 18.00
N VAL A 198 14.35 -14.55 17.20
CA VAL A 198 13.89 -15.86 16.71
C VAL A 198 13.63 -16.84 17.85
N LYS A 199 14.52 -16.91 18.86
CA LYS A 199 14.32 -17.76 20.05
C LYS A 199 13.07 -17.38 20.85
N LEU A 200 12.66 -16.11 20.80
CA LEU A 200 11.42 -15.64 21.44
C LEU A 200 10.16 -15.96 20.62
N GLY A 201 10.29 -16.61 19.47
CA GLY A 201 9.16 -16.95 18.60
C GLY A 201 8.54 -15.72 17.89
N LYS A 202 9.26 -14.62 17.79
CA LYS A 202 8.77 -13.37 17.17
C LYS A 202 8.98 -13.37 15.64
N ASN A 203 8.05 -12.77 14.92
CA ASN A 203 8.15 -12.58 13.48
C ASN A 203 8.88 -11.27 13.14
N ILE A 204 9.72 -11.32 12.14
CA ILE A 204 10.68 -10.28 11.79
C ILE A 204 10.43 -9.80 10.36
N LEU A 205 10.50 -8.49 10.15
CA LEU A 205 10.60 -7.87 8.83
C LEU A 205 11.94 -7.14 8.72
N VAL A 206 12.72 -7.50 7.71
CA VAL A 206 14.03 -6.90 7.42
C VAL A 206 13.94 -6.08 6.15
N PHE A 207 14.31 -4.80 6.21
CA PHE A 207 14.38 -3.94 5.03
C PHE A 207 15.80 -3.87 4.47
N LEU A 208 15.95 -4.27 3.21
CA LEU A 208 17.19 -4.22 2.44
C LEU A 208 17.01 -3.47 1.12
N PRO A 209 18.08 -2.90 0.55
CA PRO A 209 17.96 -2.02 -0.60
C PRO A 209 17.64 -2.71 -1.92
N GLY A 210 17.88 -4.03 -2.06
CA GLY A 210 17.68 -4.72 -3.32
C GLY A 210 17.71 -6.24 -3.23
N LYS A 211 17.42 -6.89 -4.36
CA LYS A 211 17.35 -8.34 -4.49
C LYS A 211 18.66 -9.06 -4.15
N SER A 212 19.79 -8.53 -4.60
CA SER A 212 21.11 -9.11 -4.32
C SER A 212 21.39 -9.16 -2.82
N GLU A 213 21.08 -8.08 -2.12
CA GLU A 213 21.25 -7.99 -0.67
C GLU A 213 20.28 -8.94 0.08
N ILE A 214 19.05 -9.12 -0.44
CA ILE A 214 18.08 -10.08 0.11
C ILE A 214 18.62 -11.52 -0.01
N VAL A 215 19.12 -11.90 -1.19
CA VAL A 215 19.67 -13.24 -1.42
C VAL A 215 20.86 -13.49 -0.49
N SER A 216 21.82 -12.56 -0.44
CA SER A 216 22.98 -12.68 0.45
C SER A 216 22.59 -12.78 1.93
N PHE A 217 21.60 -12.01 2.38
CA PHE A 217 21.08 -12.08 3.75
C PHE A 217 20.46 -13.45 4.06
N ILE A 218 19.65 -13.98 3.14
CA ILE A 218 19.02 -15.31 3.31
C ILE A 218 20.08 -16.41 3.37
N GLU A 219 21.12 -16.35 2.56
CA GLU A 219 22.23 -17.28 2.57
C GLU A 219 23.02 -17.20 3.89
N GLU A 220 23.35 -15.98 4.35
CA GLU A 220 24.10 -15.73 5.58
C GLU A 220 23.37 -16.25 6.83
N PHE A 221 22.03 -16.10 6.85
CA PHE A 221 21.22 -16.47 8.01
C PHE A 221 20.43 -17.79 7.84
N SER A 222 20.80 -18.62 6.85
CA SER A 222 20.12 -19.88 6.53
C SER A 222 20.09 -20.91 7.69
N GLU A 223 21.05 -20.82 8.61
CA GLU A 223 21.14 -21.71 9.79
C GLU A 223 20.19 -21.32 10.93
N LEU A 224 19.48 -20.20 10.82
CA LEU A 224 18.49 -19.81 11.83
C LEU A 224 17.27 -20.76 11.80
N ASN A 225 16.77 -21.11 12.96
CA ASN A 225 15.53 -21.90 13.09
C ASN A 225 14.29 -21.00 12.82
N ALA A 226 14.20 -20.48 11.58
CA ALA A 226 13.13 -19.60 11.14
C ALA A 226 12.86 -19.80 9.64
N ASN A 227 11.66 -19.46 9.17
CA ASN A 227 11.36 -19.40 7.75
C ASN A 227 11.84 -18.07 7.18
N LEU A 228 12.89 -18.10 6.37
CA LEU A 228 13.36 -16.93 5.63
C LEU A 228 12.58 -16.78 4.32
N ILE A 229 11.86 -15.67 4.18
CA ILE A 229 10.94 -15.42 3.07
C ILE A 229 11.39 -14.17 2.31
N PRO A 230 11.87 -14.28 1.07
CA PRO A 230 12.17 -13.12 0.25
C PRO A 230 10.89 -12.38 -0.14
N PHE A 231 10.94 -11.03 -0.19
CA PHE A 231 9.80 -10.22 -0.57
C PHE A 231 10.22 -8.99 -1.39
N TYR A 232 10.13 -9.09 -2.72
CA TYR A 232 10.46 -8.01 -3.66
C TYR A 232 9.59 -8.08 -4.93
N GLY A 233 9.55 -7.00 -5.71
CA GLY A 233 8.56 -6.81 -6.78
C GLY A 233 8.66 -7.72 -8.00
N GLU A 234 9.74 -8.48 -8.16
CA GLU A 234 9.93 -9.40 -9.28
C GLU A 234 9.44 -10.83 -8.98
N LEU A 235 9.10 -11.12 -7.73
CA LEU A 235 8.56 -12.42 -7.33
C LEU A 235 7.16 -12.65 -7.91
N SER A 236 6.83 -13.91 -8.19
CA SER A 236 5.47 -14.32 -8.53
C SER A 236 4.50 -14.06 -7.36
N LEU A 237 3.19 -14.00 -7.65
CA LEU A 237 2.17 -13.83 -6.61
C LEU A 237 2.25 -14.94 -5.56
N GLU A 238 2.39 -16.19 -5.98
CA GLU A 238 2.49 -17.34 -5.08
C GLU A 238 3.70 -17.23 -4.13
N GLU A 239 4.82 -16.70 -4.61
CA GLU A 239 6.00 -16.46 -3.78
C GLU A 239 5.78 -15.32 -2.79
N GLN A 240 5.08 -14.27 -3.20
CA GLN A 240 4.75 -13.13 -2.34
C GLN A 240 3.70 -13.51 -1.29
N GLU A 241 2.73 -14.37 -1.62
CA GLU A 241 1.70 -14.84 -0.68
C GLU A 241 2.31 -15.54 0.54
N LYS A 242 3.47 -16.19 0.42
CA LYS A 242 4.19 -16.81 1.54
C LYS A 242 4.49 -15.84 2.69
N ALA A 243 4.65 -14.55 2.41
CA ALA A 243 4.88 -13.55 3.46
C ALA A 243 3.64 -13.34 4.36
N PHE A 244 2.44 -13.70 3.88
CA PHE A 244 1.19 -13.55 4.61
C PHE A 244 0.76 -14.82 5.37
N ASP A 245 1.39 -15.95 5.08
CA ASP A 245 1.09 -17.21 5.72
C ASP A 245 1.52 -17.25 7.20
N HIS A 246 0.82 -18.06 7.98
CA HIS A 246 1.20 -18.37 9.34
C HIS A 246 2.08 -19.61 9.39
N TYR A 247 3.17 -19.52 10.12
CA TYR A 247 4.13 -20.61 10.27
C TYR A 247 4.24 -21.06 11.73
N PRO A 248 4.53 -22.34 11.98
CA PRO A 248 4.69 -22.85 13.34
C PRO A 248 5.98 -22.37 14.03
N VAL A 249 6.93 -21.84 13.27
CA VAL A 249 8.17 -21.22 13.74
C VAL A 249 8.21 -19.75 13.30
N SER A 250 9.12 -18.98 13.89
CA SER A 250 9.33 -17.58 13.49
C SER A 250 9.52 -17.45 11.97
N LYS A 251 8.94 -16.42 11.39
CA LYS A 251 9.24 -16.02 10.02
C LYS A 251 10.10 -14.76 9.98
N ILE A 252 11.05 -14.73 9.07
CA ILE A 252 11.88 -13.57 8.76
C ILE A 252 11.59 -13.19 7.33
N ILE A 253 10.82 -12.13 7.13
CA ILE A 253 10.51 -11.60 5.81
C ILE A 253 11.62 -10.62 5.45
N VAL A 254 12.35 -10.89 4.39
CA VAL A 254 13.45 -10.07 3.92
C VAL A 254 13.00 -9.32 2.67
N ALA A 255 12.81 -8.01 2.79
CA ALA A 255 12.06 -7.21 1.83
C ALA A 255 12.81 -5.98 1.34
N THR A 256 12.49 -5.54 0.14
CA THR A 256 12.76 -4.18 -0.32
C THR A 256 11.70 -3.21 0.21
N ASN A 257 11.76 -1.95 -0.21
CA ASN A 257 10.75 -0.93 0.10
C ASN A 257 9.31 -1.29 -0.36
N ILE A 258 9.10 -2.41 -1.07
CA ILE A 258 7.76 -2.92 -1.42
C ILE A 258 6.92 -3.24 -0.18
N ALA A 259 7.58 -3.67 0.92
CA ALA A 259 6.91 -3.95 2.19
C ALA A 259 6.65 -2.68 3.03
N GLN A 260 7.10 -1.50 2.57
CA GLN A 260 6.98 -0.25 3.31
C GLN A 260 5.58 0.35 3.23
N THR A 261 4.87 0.19 2.10
CA THR A 261 3.56 0.81 1.84
C THR A 261 2.59 -0.22 1.26
N SER A 262 1.33 0.13 1.12
CA SER A 262 0.26 -0.57 0.38
C SER A 262 -0.01 -2.04 0.75
N ILE A 263 0.90 -2.73 1.41
CA ILE A 263 0.77 -4.14 1.77
C ILE A 263 0.83 -4.28 3.28
N THR A 264 -0.17 -4.92 3.87
CA THR A 264 -0.18 -5.21 5.30
C THR A 264 0.24 -6.65 5.53
N ILE A 265 1.51 -6.86 5.89
CA ILE A 265 1.97 -8.15 6.38
C ILE A 265 1.48 -8.28 7.83
N PRO A 266 0.66 -9.30 8.13
CA PRO A 266 0.16 -9.52 9.48
C PRO A 266 1.32 -9.98 10.40
N ASP A 267 1.12 -9.84 11.71
CA ASP A 267 1.93 -10.49 12.75
C ASP A 267 3.43 -10.13 12.76
N VAL A 268 3.84 -8.98 12.24
CA VAL A 268 5.22 -8.47 12.39
C VAL A 268 5.41 -7.92 13.79
N ASP A 269 6.39 -8.46 14.51
CA ASP A 269 6.76 -8.07 15.87
C ASP A 269 7.94 -7.10 15.90
N VAL A 270 8.92 -7.37 15.04
CA VAL A 270 10.20 -6.67 15.03
C VAL A 270 10.56 -6.29 13.60
N VAL A 271 11.03 -5.07 13.44
CA VAL A 271 11.58 -4.56 12.17
C VAL A 271 13.07 -4.30 12.33
N PHE A 272 13.87 -4.81 11.41
CA PHE A 272 15.26 -4.40 11.19
C PHE A 272 15.35 -3.62 9.90
N ASP A 273 15.88 -2.40 9.97
CA ASP A 273 15.99 -1.50 8.83
C ASP A 273 17.44 -1.08 8.62
N PHE A 274 17.98 -1.34 7.46
CA PHE A 274 19.35 -0.94 7.12
C PHE A 274 19.44 0.53 6.69
N GLY A 275 18.33 1.27 6.70
CA GLY A 275 18.30 2.69 6.37
C GLY A 275 18.57 3.00 4.89
N LEU A 276 18.52 2.01 4.02
CA LEU A 276 18.92 2.11 2.62
C LEU A 276 17.81 1.72 1.66
N GLU A 277 17.86 2.32 0.46
CA GLU A 277 17.03 1.92 -0.69
C GLU A 277 17.76 2.14 -2.01
N LYS A 278 17.35 1.45 -3.07
CA LYS A 278 17.79 1.71 -4.44
C LYS A 278 16.73 2.50 -5.17
N ARG A 279 17.12 3.61 -5.79
CA ARG A 279 16.26 4.46 -6.64
C ARG A 279 16.76 4.45 -8.06
N ILE A 280 15.82 4.55 -9.00
CA ILE A 280 16.13 4.74 -10.41
C ILE A 280 16.47 6.22 -10.60
N GLU A 281 17.65 6.50 -11.09
CA GLU A 281 18.09 7.84 -11.46
C GLU A 281 18.65 7.85 -12.88
N ILE A 282 18.56 9.02 -13.52
CA ILE A 282 19.16 9.25 -14.83
C ILE A 282 20.37 10.16 -14.63
N PHE A 283 21.55 9.62 -14.82
CA PHE A 283 22.80 10.37 -14.76
C PHE A 283 23.42 10.40 -16.15
N ASN A 284 23.66 11.62 -16.70
CA ASN A 284 24.17 11.81 -18.06
C ASN A 284 23.40 11.04 -19.16
N GLY A 285 22.05 10.95 -19.04
CA GLY A 285 21.20 10.22 -19.98
C GLY A 285 21.20 8.70 -19.82
N ILE A 286 21.95 8.16 -18.85
CA ILE A 286 21.98 6.73 -18.54
C ILE A 286 21.14 6.50 -17.30
N GLN A 287 20.12 5.64 -17.46
CA GLN A 287 19.27 5.20 -16.35
C GLN A 287 19.99 4.11 -15.56
N GLY A 288 20.05 4.24 -14.24
CA GLY A 288 20.66 3.27 -13.33
C GLY A 288 19.93 3.18 -11.99
N LEU A 289 20.26 2.15 -11.22
CA LEU A 289 19.80 1.97 -9.83
C LEU A 289 20.94 2.45 -8.90
N TYR A 290 20.65 3.47 -8.11
CA TYR A 290 21.59 4.06 -7.18
C TYR A 290 21.16 3.85 -5.74
N LEU A 291 22.13 3.62 -4.86
CA LEU A 291 21.91 3.40 -3.44
C LEU A 291 21.80 4.74 -2.71
N HIS A 292 20.71 4.90 -1.93
CA HIS A 292 20.45 6.10 -1.14
C HIS A 292 20.07 5.75 0.29
N ASN A 293 20.29 6.70 1.20
CA ASN A 293 19.68 6.66 2.51
C ASN A 293 18.16 6.92 2.35
N ILE A 294 17.38 6.26 3.18
CA ILE A 294 15.92 6.52 3.24
C ILE A 294 15.63 7.88 3.88
N SER A 295 14.45 8.43 3.60
CA SER A 295 13.98 9.63 4.27
C SER A 295 13.51 9.35 5.70
N GLN A 296 13.37 10.38 6.52
CA GLN A 296 12.74 10.24 7.85
C GLN A 296 11.29 9.76 7.75
N ALA A 297 10.57 10.16 6.70
CA ALA A 297 9.21 9.70 6.44
C ALA A 297 9.17 8.20 6.15
N ASP A 298 10.10 7.70 5.33
CA ASP A 298 10.25 6.26 5.05
C ASP A 298 10.59 5.48 6.31
N CYS A 299 11.51 5.99 7.13
CA CYS A 299 11.88 5.40 8.42
C CYS A 299 10.63 5.24 9.33
N LEU A 300 9.81 6.28 9.45
CA LEU A 300 8.57 6.23 10.24
C LEU A 300 7.56 5.23 9.67
N GLN A 301 7.42 5.13 8.35
CA GLN A 301 6.55 4.15 7.71
C GLN A 301 7.03 2.71 7.95
N ARG A 302 8.33 2.45 7.81
CA ARG A 302 8.94 1.14 8.07
C ARG A 302 8.81 0.76 9.53
N LYS A 303 9.06 1.70 10.45
CA LYS A 303 8.83 1.53 11.90
C LYS A 303 7.39 1.12 12.20
N GLY A 304 6.41 1.77 11.57
CA GLY A 304 4.98 1.47 11.73
C GLY A 304 4.57 0.05 11.33
N ARG A 305 5.44 -0.72 10.68
CA ARG A 305 5.16 -2.12 10.35
C ARG A 305 5.12 -3.04 11.57
N ALA A 306 5.89 -2.74 12.61
CA ALA A 306 5.91 -3.51 13.85
C ALA A 306 4.74 -3.21 14.81
N GLY A 307 4.12 -2.03 14.70
CA GLY A 307 3.07 -1.55 15.63
C GLY A 307 1.62 -1.75 15.17
N ARG A 308 1.32 -2.67 14.26
CA ARG A 308 -0.02 -2.78 13.66
C ARG A 308 -1.02 -3.58 14.48
N VAL A 309 -0.59 -4.63 15.12
CA VAL A 309 -1.47 -5.57 15.85
C VAL A 309 -1.17 -5.55 17.35
N LYS A 310 0.06 -5.28 17.71
CA LYS A 310 0.57 -5.20 19.08
C LYS A 310 1.80 -4.31 19.14
N SER A 311 2.26 -3.97 20.33
CA SER A 311 3.54 -3.25 20.51
C SER A 311 4.70 -4.00 19.87
N GLY A 312 5.60 -3.28 19.22
CA GLY A 312 6.71 -3.85 18.48
C GLY A 312 8.04 -3.16 18.76
N GLU A 313 9.06 -3.62 18.07
CA GLU A 313 10.41 -3.09 18.15
C GLU A 313 10.93 -2.76 16.74
N TYR A 314 11.68 -1.67 16.65
CA TYR A 314 12.32 -1.24 15.41
C TYR A 314 13.80 -0.99 15.67
N TYR A 315 14.66 -1.56 14.85
CA TYR A 315 16.10 -1.47 14.89
C TYR A 315 16.60 -0.84 13.59
N LEU A 316 17.37 0.26 13.72
CA LEU A 316 17.99 1.00 12.62
C LEU A 316 19.51 0.85 12.69
#